data_a83fd7cfe620ca2cf4df248dbb82a895
#
_entry.id   a83fd7cfe620ca2cf4df248dbb82a895
#
_cell.length_a   1.000
_cell.length_b   1.000
_cell.length_c   1.000
_cell.angle_alpha   90.00
_cell.angle_beta   90.00
_cell.angle_gamma   90.00
#
_symmetry.space_group_name_H-M   'P 1'
#
loop_
_entity.id
_entity.type
_entity.pdbx_description
1 polymer ?
#
loop_
_entity_poly.entity_id
_entity_poly.type
_entity_poly.pdbx_seq_one_letter_code
_entity_poly.pdbx_strand_id
1 'polypeptide(L)'
;MAMYDSDSSGSSEEDQLEDIHEEALEQFEQSQEVWEENQRRYEQDVKFARMGEQWDDNDAERRRQDGRPMLTVNRLPSFIRQVSNDARQNKPQIKVMPQDSSGDPNTAEVLNGLIKNIENISKADLAYDTAIDCAASGGMGYFRVDVDYSLSLIHI
;
A
#
# COMPACT_ATOMS: atom_id res chain seq x y z
N MET A 1 25.26 -58.37 5.33
CA MET A 1 25.95 -57.05 5.53
C MET A 1 25.44 -56.12 4.43
N ALA A 2 24.33 -55.44 4.71
CA ALA A 2 23.67 -54.57 3.76
C ALA A 2 24.22 -53.14 4.01
N MET A 3 24.89 -52.58 3.01
CA MET A 3 25.28 -51.20 2.98
C MET A 3 24.02 -50.34 2.75
N TYR A 4 23.75 -49.43 3.65
CA TYR A 4 22.71 -48.45 3.60
C TYR A 4 23.28 -47.28 2.75
N ASP A 5 22.81 -47.18 1.50
CA ASP A 5 23.03 -46.00 0.68
C ASP A 5 22.10 -44.88 1.15
N SER A 6 22.63 -43.92 1.91
CA SER A 6 21.93 -42.74 2.41
C SER A 6 22.63 -41.48 1.98
N ASP A 7 22.78 -41.23 0.65
CA ASP A 7 23.43 -40.00 0.22
C ASP A 7 22.93 -39.41 -1.11
N SER A 8 21.70 -39.72 -1.57
CA SER A 8 21.20 -39.19 -2.83
C SER A 8 20.04 -38.18 -2.70
N SER A 9 19.55 -37.92 -1.48
CA SER A 9 18.44 -36.97 -1.26
C SER A 9 18.87 -35.55 -0.86
N GLY A 10 20.09 -35.36 -0.36
CA GLY A 10 20.56 -34.04 0.12
C GLY A 10 20.90 -33.08 -1.01
N SER A 11 21.55 -33.54 -2.07
CA SER A 11 21.96 -32.67 -3.19
C SER A 11 20.77 -32.10 -3.99
N SER A 12 19.70 -32.86 -4.13
CA SER A 12 18.52 -32.42 -4.89
C SER A 12 17.66 -31.38 -4.15
N GLU A 13 17.67 -31.41 -2.81
CA GLU A 13 16.96 -30.38 -2.01
C GLU A 13 17.76 -29.08 -1.93
N GLU A 14 19.09 -29.15 -1.82
CA GLU A 14 19.96 -27.97 -1.86
C GLU A 14 19.91 -27.31 -3.24
N ASP A 15 19.99 -28.05 -4.33
CA ASP A 15 19.87 -27.52 -5.70
C ASP A 15 18.51 -26.83 -5.91
N GLN A 16 17.42 -27.40 -5.42
CA GLN A 16 16.08 -26.79 -5.51
C GLN A 16 15.96 -25.49 -4.68
N LEU A 17 16.62 -25.43 -3.52
CA LEU A 17 16.64 -24.22 -2.70
C LEU A 17 17.47 -23.11 -3.34
N GLU A 18 18.56 -23.44 -4.01
CA GLU A 18 19.36 -22.49 -4.78
C GLU A 18 18.58 -21.93 -5.96
N ASP A 19 17.89 -22.78 -6.74
CA ASP A 19 17.03 -22.35 -7.84
C ASP A 19 15.90 -21.42 -7.37
N ILE A 20 15.24 -21.74 -6.27
CA ILE A 20 14.18 -20.89 -5.67
C ILE A 20 14.75 -19.56 -5.20
N HIS A 21 15.96 -19.57 -4.64
CA HIS A 21 16.62 -18.36 -4.17
C HIS A 21 16.99 -17.44 -5.34
N GLU A 22 17.54 -18.00 -6.43
CA GLU A 22 17.90 -17.26 -7.63
C GLU A 22 16.66 -16.65 -8.31
N GLU A 23 15.59 -17.43 -8.45
CA GLU A 23 14.31 -16.94 -8.97
C GLU A 23 13.72 -15.80 -8.09
N ALA A 24 13.80 -15.95 -6.77
CA ALA A 24 13.32 -14.94 -5.84
C ALA A 24 14.13 -13.62 -5.93
N LEU A 25 15.45 -13.72 -6.12
CA LEU A 25 16.31 -12.54 -6.32
C LEU A 25 15.98 -11.85 -7.64
N GLU A 26 15.82 -12.60 -8.73
CA GLU A 26 15.47 -12.03 -10.03
C GLU A 26 14.11 -11.29 -9.97
N GLN A 27 13.11 -11.91 -9.35
CA GLN A 27 11.79 -11.28 -9.14
C GLN A 27 11.88 -10.03 -8.25
N PHE A 28 12.75 -10.05 -7.25
CA PHE A 28 12.98 -8.90 -6.39
C PHE A 28 13.62 -7.73 -7.15
N GLU A 29 14.65 -7.99 -7.95
CA GLU A 29 15.33 -6.96 -8.77
C GLU A 29 14.36 -6.34 -9.78
N GLN A 30 13.57 -7.16 -10.48
CA GLN A 30 12.54 -6.67 -11.41
C GLN A 30 11.49 -5.82 -10.69
N SER A 31 11.06 -6.24 -9.50
CA SER A 31 10.10 -5.49 -8.69
C SER A 31 10.67 -4.17 -8.21
N GLN A 32 11.95 -4.13 -7.87
CA GLN A 32 12.63 -2.91 -7.43
C GLN A 32 12.72 -1.88 -8.55
N GLU A 33 13.06 -2.28 -9.78
CA GLU A 33 13.12 -1.37 -10.93
C GLU A 33 11.76 -0.71 -11.20
N VAL A 34 10.68 -1.52 -11.21
CA VAL A 34 9.31 -1.00 -11.37
C VAL A 34 8.91 -0.08 -10.23
N TRP A 35 9.33 -0.42 -9.00
CA TRP A 35 9.06 0.39 -7.81
C TRP A 35 9.73 1.76 -7.89
N GLU A 36 11.00 1.83 -8.27
CA GLU A 36 11.75 3.09 -8.40
C GLU A 36 11.11 4.02 -9.43
N GLU A 37 10.67 3.47 -10.57
CA GLU A 37 9.95 4.25 -11.58
C GLU A 37 8.61 4.78 -11.05
N ASN A 38 7.84 3.94 -10.38
CA ASN A 38 6.56 4.32 -9.80
C ASN A 38 6.73 5.38 -8.70
N GLN A 39 7.77 5.25 -7.86
CA GLN A 39 8.08 6.24 -6.84
C GLN A 39 8.43 7.60 -7.47
N ARG A 40 9.24 7.61 -8.50
CA ARG A 40 9.58 8.84 -9.23
C ARG A 40 8.34 9.52 -9.82
N ARG A 41 7.45 8.75 -10.43
CA ARG A 41 6.19 9.25 -10.96
C ARG A 41 5.30 9.81 -9.85
N TYR A 42 5.18 9.08 -8.74
CA TYR A 42 4.45 9.52 -7.57
C TYR A 42 4.94 10.87 -7.04
N GLU A 43 6.25 11.05 -6.90
CA GLU A 43 6.84 12.32 -6.46
C GLU A 43 6.51 13.47 -7.41
N GLN A 44 6.59 13.24 -8.71
CA GLN A 44 6.24 14.24 -9.74
C GLN A 44 4.76 14.61 -9.66
N ASP A 45 3.88 13.64 -9.53
CA ASP A 45 2.43 13.85 -9.43
C ASP A 45 2.05 14.62 -8.16
N VAL A 46 2.67 14.29 -7.03
CA VAL A 46 2.45 15.01 -5.76
C VAL A 46 2.95 16.46 -5.84
N LYS A 47 4.13 16.70 -6.43
CA LYS A 47 4.64 18.06 -6.65
C LYS A 47 3.69 18.85 -7.54
N PHE A 48 3.26 18.27 -8.65
CA PHE A 48 2.32 18.87 -9.56
C PHE A 48 0.96 19.17 -8.91
N ALA A 49 0.42 18.19 -8.17
CA ALA A 49 -0.92 18.29 -7.59
C ALA A 49 -0.99 19.18 -6.34
N ARG A 50 -0.01 19.05 -5.43
CA ARG A 50 -0.07 19.70 -4.10
C ARG A 50 0.81 20.93 -3.98
N MET A 51 2.01 20.92 -4.60
CA MET A 51 2.97 22.02 -4.48
C MET A 51 2.80 23.07 -5.57
N GLY A 52 2.01 22.79 -6.60
CA GLY A 52 1.80 23.72 -7.71
C GLY A 52 3.01 23.84 -8.65
N GLU A 53 3.93 22.87 -8.59
CA GLU A 53 5.07 22.77 -9.49
C GLU A 53 4.61 22.24 -10.85
N GLN A 54 3.90 23.09 -11.62
CA GLN A 54 3.25 22.72 -12.89
C GLN A 54 4.06 23.17 -14.12
N TRP A 55 5.18 23.80 -13.90
CA TRP A 55 6.07 24.23 -14.96
C TRP A 55 7.22 23.24 -15.12
N ASP A 56 7.50 22.87 -16.37
CA ASP A 56 8.74 22.16 -16.71
C ASP A 56 9.95 23.04 -16.37
N ASP A 57 11.02 22.45 -15.83
CA ASP A 57 12.19 23.20 -15.36
C ASP A 57 12.84 24.04 -16.48
N ASN A 58 12.87 23.51 -17.72
CA ASN A 58 13.42 24.24 -18.86
C ASN A 58 12.55 25.42 -19.25
N ASP A 59 11.24 25.27 -19.24
CA ASP A 59 10.30 26.34 -19.55
C ASP A 59 10.29 27.39 -18.44
N ALA A 60 10.38 26.97 -17.18
CA ALA A 60 10.50 27.87 -16.04
C ALA A 60 11.76 28.72 -16.12
N GLU A 61 12.91 28.10 -16.42
CA GLU A 61 14.19 28.79 -16.55
C GLU A 61 14.17 29.77 -17.73
N ARG A 62 13.66 29.38 -18.89
CA ARG A 62 13.52 30.25 -20.07
C ARG A 62 12.65 31.47 -19.77
N ARG A 63 11.51 31.28 -19.10
CA ARG A 63 10.63 32.38 -18.72
C ARG A 63 11.28 33.31 -17.71
N ARG A 64 12.07 32.76 -16.77
CA ARG A 64 12.81 33.56 -15.79
C ARG A 64 13.87 34.45 -16.46
N GLN A 65 14.59 33.88 -17.45
CA GLN A 65 15.57 34.64 -18.25
C GLN A 65 14.92 35.72 -19.09
N ASP A 66 13.75 35.46 -19.68
CA ASP A 66 12.96 36.41 -20.45
C ASP A 66 12.24 37.48 -19.59
N GLY A 67 12.30 37.36 -18.27
CA GLY A 67 11.55 38.23 -17.35
C GLY A 67 10.03 38.08 -17.45
N ARG A 68 9.53 36.97 -17.94
CA ARG A 68 8.10 36.68 -18.08
C ARG A 68 7.51 36.13 -16.78
N PRO A 69 6.28 36.56 -16.41
CA PRO A 69 5.63 36.02 -15.20
C PRO A 69 5.30 34.52 -15.36
N MET A 70 5.45 33.79 -14.26
CA MET A 70 5.03 32.41 -14.13
C MET A 70 3.82 32.37 -13.18
N LEU A 71 2.63 32.24 -13.76
CA LEU A 71 1.41 32.12 -12.99
C LEU A 71 0.95 30.66 -12.97
N THR A 72 0.80 30.10 -11.77
CA THR A 72 0.23 28.78 -11.57
C THR A 72 -1.13 28.90 -10.88
N VAL A 73 -2.18 28.43 -11.53
CA VAL A 73 -3.52 28.35 -10.94
C VAL A 73 -3.84 26.87 -10.71
N ASN A 74 -3.45 26.36 -9.55
CA ASN A 74 -3.65 24.96 -9.20
C ASN A 74 -5.10 24.68 -8.78
N ARG A 75 -5.86 23.97 -9.62
CA ARG A 75 -7.24 23.54 -9.33
C ARG A 75 -7.33 22.08 -8.88
N LEU A 76 -6.26 21.31 -8.99
CA LEU A 76 -6.24 19.88 -8.64
C LEU A 76 -6.63 19.60 -7.19
N PRO A 77 -6.21 20.39 -6.18
CA PRO A 77 -6.62 20.14 -4.80
C PRO A 77 -8.12 20.11 -4.56
N SER A 78 -8.91 20.82 -5.38
CA SER A 78 -10.37 20.77 -5.26
C SER A 78 -10.96 19.47 -5.78
N PHE A 79 -10.42 18.94 -6.88
CA PHE A 79 -10.84 17.64 -7.42
C PHE A 79 -10.39 16.47 -6.51
N ILE A 80 -9.15 16.52 -6.01
CA ILE A 80 -8.65 15.52 -5.05
C ILE A 80 -9.55 15.48 -3.82
N ARG A 81 -9.92 16.65 -3.27
CA ARG A 81 -10.85 16.72 -2.13
C ARG A 81 -12.23 16.18 -2.45
N GLN A 82 -12.72 16.35 -3.66
CA GLN A 82 -14.00 15.77 -4.07
C GLN A 82 -13.93 14.24 -4.03
N VAL A 83 -12.90 13.64 -4.63
CA VAL A 83 -12.69 12.17 -4.61
C VAL A 83 -12.55 11.65 -3.18
N SER A 84 -11.73 12.32 -2.35
CA SER A 84 -11.53 11.94 -0.95
C SER A 84 -12.84 12.05 -0.14
N ASN A 85 -13.66 13.06 -0.39
CA ASN A 85 -14.95 13.22 0.27
C ASN A 85 -15.96 12.15 -0.17
N ASP A 86 -15.99 11.79 -1.45
CA ASP A 86 -16.84 10.72 -1.96
C ASP A 86 -16.45 9.38 -1.34
N ALA A 87 -15.16 9.11 -1.20
CA ALA A 87 -14.66 7.92 -0.54
C ALA A 87 -15.02 7.87 0.97
N ARG A 88 -15.00 9.02 1.66
CA ARG A 88 -15.43 9.14 3.06
C ARG A 88 -16.93 8.87 3.25
N GLN A 89 -17.74 9.23 2.26
CA GLN A 89 -19.18 8.93 2.30
C GLN A 89 -19.46 7.45 2.04
N ASN A 90 -18.67 6.82 1.19
CA ASN A 90 -18.81 5.42 0.79
C ASN A 90 -17.69 4.55 1.38
N LYS A 91 -17.56 4.59 2.70
CA LYS A 91 -16.50 3.84 3.41
C LYS A 91 -16.57 2.35 3.09
N PRO A 92 -15.46 1.73 2.64
CA PRO A 92 -15.39 0.29 2.52
C PRO A 92 -15.52 -0.35 3.90
N GLN A 93 -16.32 -1.41 4.00
CA GLN A 93 -16.49 -2.16 5.23
C GLN A 93 -16.00 -3.59 5.04
N ILE A 94 -15.25 -4.08 6.02
CA ILE A 94 -14.88 -5.48 6.09
C ILE A 94 -16.06 -6.25 6.65
N LYS A 95 -16.53 -7.27 5.91
CA LYS A 95 -17.62 -8.13 6.34
C LYS A 95 -17.21 -9.59 6.27
N VAL A 96 -17.26 -10.26 7.40
CA VAL A 96 -17.07 -11.70 7.49
C VAL A 96 -18.41 -12.38 7.28
N MET A 97 -18.43 -13.35 6.37
CA MET A 97 -19.59 -14.19 6.09
C MET A 97 -19.17 -15.66 6.13
N PRO A 98 -20.04 -16.57 6.61
CA PRO A 98 -19.77 -17.99 6.51
C PRO A 98 -19.64 -18.39 5.03
N GLN A 99 -18.68 -19.27 4.73
CA GLN A 99 -18.38 -19.67 3.35
C GLN A 99 -19.40 -20.66 2.80
N ASP A 100 -19.95 -21.52 3.69
CA ASP A 100 -20.90 -22.56 3.33
C ASP A 100 -21.98 -22.75 4.40
N SER A 101 -22.89 -23.70 4.18
CA SER A 101 -23.98 -24.04 5.10
C SER A 101 -23.52 -24.66 6.43
N SER A 102 -22.24 -25.05 6.53
CA SER A 102 -21.63 -25.58 7.76
C SER A 102 -20.99 -24.47 8.63
N GLY A 103 -20.80 -23.29 8.06
CA GLY A 103 -20.27 -22.13 8.76
C GLY A 103 -21.27 -21.57 9.79
N ASP A 104 -20.78 -21.27 11.01
CA ASP A 104 -21.62 -20.72 12.07
C ASP A 104 -21.84 -19.21 11.88
N PRO A 105 -23.09 -18.76 11.66
CA PRO A 105 -23.41 -17.34 11.54
C PRO A 105 -23.09 -16.52 12.80
N ASN A 106 -23.19 -17.13 14.00
CA ASN A 106 -22.90 -16.45 15.24
C ASN A 106 -21.40 -16.12 15.36
N THR A 107 -20.55 -17.06 14.95
CA THR A 107 -19.10 -16.81 14.88
C THR A 107 -18.75 -15.68 13.91
N ALA A 108 -19.41 -15.64 12.76
CA ALA A 108 -19.23 -14.53 11.80
C ALA A 108 -19.68 -13.18 12.37
N GLU A 109 -20.77 -13.14 13.14
CA GLU A 109 -21.24 -11.92 13.82
C GLU A 109 -20.25 -11.43 14.87
N VAL A 110 -19.72 -12.35 15.69
CA VAL A 110 -18.69 -12.03 16.70
C VAL A 110 -17.43 -11.47 16.04
N LEU A 111 -16.95 -12.09 14.96
CA LEU A 111 -15.79 -11.61 14.21
C LEU A 111 -16.03 -10.23 13.59
N ASN A 112 -17.22 -9.97 13.04
CA ASN A 112 -17.59 -8.65 12.54
C ASN A 112 -17.59 -7.59 13.67
N GLY A 113 -18.08 -7.94 14.85
CA GLY A 113 -18.02 -7.08 16.02
C GLY A 113 -16.59 -6.78 16.47
N LEU A 114 -15.72 -7.81 16.47
CA LEU A 114 -14.30 -7.67 16.82
C LEU A 114 -13.57 -6.75 15.83
N ILE A 115 -13.77 -6.95 14.53
CA ILE A 115 -13.15 -6.11 13.48
C ILE A 115 -13.56 -4.64 13.67
N LYS A 116 -14.86 -4.36 13.85
CA LYS A 116 -15.34 -2.99 14.10
C LYS A 116 -14.70 -2.37 15.34
N ASN A 117 -14.54 -3.16 16.40
CA ASN A 117 -13.89 -2.69 17.62
C ASN A 117 -12.41 -2.36 17.39
N ILE A 118 -11.69 -3.20 16.63
CA ILE A 118 -10.29 -2.97 16.24
C ILE A 118 -10.19 -1.69 15.40
N GLU A 119 -11.03 -1.52 14.39
CA GLU A 119 -11.06 -0.31 13.56
C GLU A 119 -11.30 0.95 14.38
N ASN A 120 -12.20 0.91 15.36
CA ASN A 120 -12.48 2.05 16.23
C ASN A 120 -11.30 2.39 17.15
N ILE A 121 -10.70 1.38 17.80
CA ILE A 121 -9.56 1.58 18.72
C ILE A 121 -8.33 2.08 17.98
N SER A 122 -8.05 1.50 16.81
CA SER A 122 -6.89 1.86 15.97
C SER A 122 -7.09 3.15 15.17
N LYS A 123 -8.30 3.75 15.18
CA LYS A 123 -8.67 4.89 14.33
C LYS A 123 -8.40 4.61 12.85
N ALA A 124 -8.74 3.41 12.39
CA ALA A 124 -8.50 2.93 11.04
C ALA A 124 -9.06 3.87 9.96
N ASP A 125 -10.15 4.58 10.25
CA ASP A 125 -10.72 5.60 9.36
C ASP A 125 -9.68 6.64 8.90
N LEU A 126 -8.81 7.08 9.82
CA LEU A 126 -7.77 8.06 9.49
C LEU A 126 -6.71 7.47 8.56
N ALA A 127 -6.34 6.20 8.76
CA ALA A 127 -5.40 5.50 7.90
C ALA A 127 -5.96 5.30 6.49
N TYR A 128 -7.24 4.89 6.39
CA TYR A 128 -7.93 4.74 5.11
C TYR A 128 -8.06 6.07 4.36
N ASP A 129 -8.51 7.12 5.04
CA ASP A 129 -8.63 8.46 4.47
C ASP A 129 -7.29 8.98 3.94
N THR A 130 -6.21 8.76 4.70
CA THR A 130 -4.87 9.17 4.30
C THR A 130 -4.38 8.39 3.08
N ALA A 131 -4.59 7.07 3.06
CA ALA A 131 -4.20 6.23 1.94
C ALA A 131 -4.96 6.62 0.65
N ILE A 132 -6.28 6.87 0.76
CA ILE A 132 -7.10 7.32 -0.37
C ILE A 132 -6.65 8.69 -0.88
N ASP A 133 -6.35 9.64 0.01
CA ASP A 133 -5.89 10.97 -0.36
C ASP A 133 -4.50 10.93 -1.04
N CYS A 134 -3.62 10.04 -0.58
CA CYS A 134 -2.34 9.78 -1.25
C CYS A 134 -2.55 9.13 -2.62
N ALA A 135 -3.43 8.14 -2.72
CA ALA A 135 -3.75 7.48 -3.99
C ALA A 135 -4.38 8.45 -4.99
N ALA A 136 -5.28 9.34 -4.55
CA ALA A 136 -5.89 10.35 -5.41
C ALA A 136 -4.91 11.42 -5.89
N SER A 137 -3.83 11.69 -5.14
CA SER A 137 -2.83 12.71 -5.47
C SER A 137 -1.65 12.20 -6.29
N GLY A 138 -1.24 10.95 -6.10
CA GLY A 138 -0.03 10.40 -6.71
C GLY A 138 -0.22 8.98 -7.26
N GLY A 139 -1.45 8.46 -7.30
CA GLY A 139 -1.75 7.14 -7.83
C GLY A 139 -1.53 5.98 -6.87
N MET A 140 -0.83 6.19 -5.75
CA MET A 140 -0.53 5.15 -4.78
C MET A 140 -0.79 5.62 -3.35
N GLY A 141 -1.44 4.76 -2.55
CA GLY A 141 -1.65 4.99 -1.13
C GLY A 141 -1.55 3.68 -0.37
N TYR A 142 -0.84 3.70 0.73
CA TYR A 142 -0.58 2.52 1.56
C TYR A 142 -1.01 2.78 3.00
N PHE A 143 -1.50 1.75 3.63
CA PHE A 143 -1.62 1.67 5.09
C PHE A 143 -1.06 0.34 5.57
N ARG A 144 -0.62 0.29 6.81
CA ARG A 144 -0.04 -0.91 7.42
C ARG A 144 -0.88 -1.32 8.61
N VAL A 145 -1.11 -2.62 8.74
CA VAL A 145 -1.69 -3.23 9.93
C VAL A 145 -0.55 -3.80 10.76
N ASP A 146 -0.43 -3.30 12.00
CA ASP A 146 0.56 -3.76 12.96
C ASP A 146 -0.13 -4.30 14.21
N VAL A 147 0.52 -5.26 14.87
CA VAL A 147 0.04 -5.83 16.14
C VAL A 147 0.90 -5.27 17.27
N ASP A 148 0.25 -4.53 18.20
CA ASP A 148 0.91 -4.03 19.39
C ASP A 148 0.76 -5.04 20.52
N TYR A 149 1.87 -5.66 20.90
CA TYR A 149 1.94 -6.62 22.02
C TYR A 149 2.17 -5.95 23.39
N SER A 150 2.31 -4.63 23.44
CA SER A 150 2.52 -3.88 24.69
C SER A 150 1.26 -3.82 25.54
N LEU A 151 0.08 -3.95 24.92
CA LEU A 151 -1.21 -4.02 25.60
C LEU A 151 -1.47 -5.47 26.04
N SER A 152 -0.93 -5.83 27.19
CA SER A 152 -1.22 -7.12 27.82
C SER A 152 -2.69 -7.18 28.28
N LEU A 153 -3.34 -8.33 28.08
CA LEU A 153 -4.68 -8.64 28.59
C LEU A 153 -4.82 -8.53 30.12
N ILE A 154 -3.73 -8.30 30.84
CA ILE A 154 -3.70 -8.15 32.30
C ILE A 154 -4.24 -6.76 32.75
N HIS A 155 -4.44 -5.83 31.81
CA HIS A 155 -4.99 -4.50 32.10
C HIS A 155 -6.48 -4.35 31.77
N ILE A 156 -7.17 -5.46 31.55
CA ILE A 156 -8.64 -5.47 31.40
C ILE A 156 -9.28 -5.65 32.78
#